data_17d01d04bc19040c355624510e20ee79
#
_entry.id   17d01d04bc19040c355624510e20ee79
#
_cell.length_a   1.000
_cell.length_b   1.000
_cell.length_c   1.000
_cell.angle_alpha   90.00
_cell.angle_beta   90.00
_cell.angle_gamma   90.00
#
_symmetry.space_group_name_H-M   'P 1'
#
loop_
_entity.id
_entity.type
_entity.pdbx_description
1 polymer ?
#
loop_
_entity_poly.entity_id
_entity_poly.type
_entity_poly.pdbx_seq_one_letter_code
_entity_poly.pdbx_strand_id
1 'polypeptide(L)'
;LIGLVFQKFYLVPHLTAVENVMVAQYYHSVVDEKQALEALKKVGLKDRAHHLPSQLSGGEQQRVCVARALINNPKLILADEPTGNLDEKNEKIVLDLFRQLHDQGTTVIVVTHDALVASCAQREIMLNHGVLVGEKWNDKNAHDAYVAAGGKPASTGSDAEGAQHGDSSIDFIDPTKAAKTGGDHE
;
A
#
# COMPACT_ATOMS: atom_id res chain seq x y z
N LEU A 1 -3.87 -3.84 13.09
CA LEU A 1 -4.85 -3.73 12.00
C LEU A 1 -4.16 -3.67 10.66
N ILE A 2 -4.84 -4.19 9.63
CA ILE A 2 -4.39 -4.19 8.24
C ILE A 2 -5.40 -3.39 7.44
N GLY A 3 -4.92 -2.42 6.65
CA GLY A 3 -5.71 -1.71 5.64
C GLY A 3 -5.60 -2.43 4.30
N LEU A 4 -6.70 -2.53 3.56
CA LEU A 4 -6.73 -3.18 2.25
C LEU A 4 -7.10 -2.17 1.17
N VAL A 5 -6.34 -2.16 0.08
CA VAL A 5 -6.59 -1.35 -1.13
C VAL A 5 -6.56 -2.29 -2.32
N PHE A 6 -7.59 -2.24 -3.16
CA PHE A 6 -7.75 -3.12 -4.32
C PHE A 6 -7.72 -2.34 -5.63
N GLN A 7 -7.40 -3.01 -6.72
CA GLN A 7 -7.48 -2.47 -8.07
C GLN A 7 -8.93 -2.06 -8.43
N LYS A 8 -9.91 -2.92 -8.12
CA LYS A 8 -11.32 -2.56 -8.18
C LYS A 8 -11.67 -1.80 -6.90
N PHE A 9 -12.25 -0.64 -7.03
CA PHE A 9 -12.49 0.28 -5.91
C PHE A 9 -13.41 -0.30 -4.83
N TYR A 10 -14.35 -1.18 -5.20
CA TYR A 10 -15.34 -1.77 -4.29
C TYR A 10 -16.00 -0.72 -3.38
N LEU A 11 -16.31 0.44 -3.96
CA LEU A 11 -17.10 1.44 -3.28
C LEU A 11 -18.58 1.06 -3.37
N VAL A 12 -19.31 1.33 -2.30
CA VAL A 12 -20.76 1.15 -2.26
C VAL A 12 -21.40 2.29 -3.05
N PRO A 13 -22.11 2.02 -4.18
CA PRO A 13 -22.46 3.06 -5.16
C PRO A 13 -23.45 4.11 -4.64
N HIS A 14 -24.28 3.76 -3.66
CA HIS A 14 -25.30 4.63 -3.08
C HIS A 14 -24.85 5.33 -1.80
N LEU A 15 -23.61 5.11 -1.37
CA LEU A 15 -22.98 5.82 -0.26
C LEU A 15 -22.04 6.90 -0.79
N THR A 16 -21.99 8.04 -0.14
CA THR A 16 -21.04 9.11 -0.39
C THR A 16 -19.59 8.66 -0.09
N ALA A 17 -18.59 9.45 -0.47
CA ALA A 17 -17.19 9.15 -0.15
C ALA A 17 -16.96 9.02 1.36
N VAL A 18 -17.52 9.94 2.17
CA VAL A 18 -17.36 9.87 3.63
C VAL A 18 -18.03 8.62 4.21
N GLU A 19 -19.23 8.27 3.75
CA GLU A 19 -19.92 7.07 4.20
C GLU A 19 -19.18 5.80 3.78
N ASN A 20 -18.59 5.76 2.58
CA ASN A 20 -17.73 4.65 2.15
C ASN A 20 -16.51 4.46 3.06
N VAL A 21 -15.93 5.55 3.55
CA VAL A 21 -14.82 5.49 4.53
C VAL A 21 -15.33 4.99 5.87
N MET A 22 -16.50 5.46 6.32
CA MET A 22 -17.12 5.07 7.58
C MET A 22 -17.47 3.57 7.65
N VAL A 23 -17.74 2.91 6.50
CA VAL A 23 -18.01 1.46 6.45
C VAL A 23 -16.95 0.64 7.17
N ALA A 24 -15.68 1.02 7.07
CA ALA A 24 -14.59 0.30 7.74
C ALA A 24 -14.61 0.44 9.27
N GLN A 25 -15.22 1.50 9.80
CA GLN A 25 -15.37 1.69 11.25
C GLN A 25 -16.41 0.78 11.85
N TYR A 26 -17.50 0.47 11.13
CA TYR A 26 -18.59 -0.41 11.64
C TYR A 26 -18.09 -1.77 12.12
N TYR A 27 -17.00 -2.27 11.54
CA TYR A 27 -16.43 -3.57 11.88
C TYR A 27 -15.37 -3.52 12.98
N HIS A 28 -14.98 -2.31 13.43
CA HIS A 28 -13.83 -2.20 14.31
C HIS A 28 -14.02 -1.25 15.49
N SER A 29 -14.71 -0.13 15.30
CA SER A 29 -14.79 0.96 16.28
C SER A 29 -16.15 1.65 16.25
N VAL A 30 -16.30 2.67 17.08
CA VAL A 30 -17.45 3.58 16.98
C VAL A 30 -17.32 4.39 15.70
N VAL A 31 -18.41 4.47 14.95
CA VAL A 31 -18.46 5.28 13.72
C VAL A 31 -18.35 6.76 14.06
N ASP A 32 -17.37 7.43 13.46
CA ASP A 32 -17.08 8.85 13.68
C ASP A 32 -16.87 9.55 12.33
N GLU A 33 -17.85 10.32 11.90
CA GLU A 33 -17.79 11.07 10.65
C GLU A 33 -16.63 12.06 10.61
N LYS A 34 -16.25 12.67 11.75
CA LYS A 34 -15.15 13.62 11.81
C LYS A 34 -13.83 12.94 11.47
N GLN A 35 -13.61 11.73 11.98
CA GLN A 35 -12.42 10.93 11.62
C GLN A 35 -12.43 10.56 10.14
N ALA A 36 -13.59 10.22 9.58
CA ALA A 36 -13.72 9.91 8.15
C ALA A 36 -13.42 11.13 7.27
N LEU A 37 -13.89 12.31 7.64
CA LEU A 37 -13.57 13.58 6.97
C LEU A 37 -12.08 13.91 7.04
N GLU A 38 -11.42 13.68 8.18
CA GLU A 38 -9.96 13.86 8.30
C GLU A 38 -9.19 12.83 7.46
N ALA A 39 -9.68 11.59 7.35
CA ALA A 39 -9.08 10.59 6.47
C ALA A 39 -9.18 11.03 4.99
N LEU A 40 -10.33 11.53 4.56
CA LEU A 40 -10.51 12.08 3.20
C LEU A 40 -9.64 13.31 2.95
N LYS A 41 -9.49 14.18 3.94
CA LYS A 41 -8.59 15.35 3.86
C LYS A 41 -7.13 14.93 3.64
N LYS A 42 -6.65 13.87 4.32
CA LYS A 42 -5.29 13.32 4.14
C LYS A 42 -5.02 12.86 2.70
N VAL A 43 -6.04 12.39 1.99
CA VAL A 43 -5.92 11.96 0.59
C VAL A 43 -6.34 13.06 -0.41
N GLY A 44 -6.51 14.31 0.05
CA GLY A 44 -6.84 15.46 -0.80
C GLY A 44 -8.29 15.49 -1.32
N LEU A 45 -9.24 14.87 -0.60
CA LEU A 45 -10.65 14.76 -1.02
C LEU A 45 -11.63 15.44 -0.06
N LYS A 46 -11.18 16.44 0.72
CA LYS A 46 -12.04 17.18 1.65
C LYS A 46 -13.30 17.70 0.97
N ASP A 47 -13.15 18.35 -0.19
CA ASP A 47 -14.24 18.99 -0.92
C ASP A 47 -15.10 17.99 -1.72
N ARG A 48 -14.74 16.70 -1.72
CA ARG A 48 -15.44 15.60 -2.36
C ARG A 48 -16.13 14.65 -1.39
N ALA A 49 -16.08 14.93 -0.10
CA ALA A 49 -16.56 14.03 0.97
C ALA A 49 -18.01 13.56 0.78
N HIS A 50 -18.90 14.43 0.30
CA HIS A 50 -20.32 14.14 0.11
C HIS A 50 -20.71 13.77 -1.33
N HIS A 51 -19.72 13.49 -2.21
CA HIS A 51 -19.97 13.03 -3.57
C HIS A 51 -20.19 11.51 -3.58
N LEU A 52 -21.08 11.04 -4.45
CA LEU A 52 -21.26 9.64 -4.76
C LEU A 52 -20.11 9.12 -5.62
N PRO A 53 -19.79 7.82 -5.60
CA PRO A 53 -18.74 7.24 -6.48
C PRO A 53 -18.91 7.60 -7.96
N SER A 54 -20.14 7.66 -8.47
CA SER A 54 -20.44 8.05 -9.85
C SER A 54 -20.08 9.49 -10.21
N GLN A 55 -19.84 10.35 -9.21
CA GLN A 55 -19.46 11.74 -9.36
C GLN A 55 -17.94 11.95 -9.20
N LEU A 56 -17.19 10.89 -8.94
CA LEU A 56 -15.75 10.90 -8.71
C LEU A 56 -15.02 10.28 -9.91
N SER A 57 -13.88 10.86 -10.27
CA SER A 57 -12.94 10.25 -11.21
C SER A 57 -12.35 8.95 -10.64
N GLY A 58 -11.79 8.08 -11.50
CA GLY A 58 -11.15 6.84 -11.05
C GLY A 58 -10.06 7.07 -10.01
N GLY A 59 -9.22 8.10 -10.20
CA GLY A 59 -8.20 8.47 -9.23
C GLY A 59 -8.78 8.99 -7.90
N GLU A 60 -9.90 9.72 -7.94
CA GLU A 60 -10.61 10.12 -6.72
C GLU A 60 -11.22 8.92 -6.00
N GLN A 61 -11.84 7.99 -6.73
CA GLN A 61 -12.37 6.75 -6.15
C GLN A 61 -11.27 5.92 -5.49
N GLN A 62 -10.11 5.79 -6.13
CA GLN A 62 -8.97 5.08 -5.54
C GLN A 62 -8.50 5.76 -4.25
N ARG A 63 -8.42 7.09 -4.22
CA ARG A 63 -8.07 7.80 -2.99
C ARG A 63 -9.12 7.65 -1.87
N VAL A 64 -10.41 7.50 -2.20
CA VAL A 64 -11.44 7.10 -1.21
C VAL A 64 -11.13 5.72 -0.65
N CYS A 65 -10.71 4.75 -1.48
CA CYS A 65 -10.31 3.42 -1.03
C CYS A 65 -9.10 3.47 -0.09
N VAL A 66 -8.11 4.31 -0.39
CA VAL A 66 -6.97 4.54 0.51
C VAL A 66 -7.42 5.16 1.82
N ALA A 67 -8.29 6.20 1.80
CA ALA A 67 -8.84 6.79 3.02
C ALA A 67 -9.61 5.77 3.87
N ARG A 68 -10.40 4.88 3.22
CA ARG A 68 -11.09 3.76 3.88
C ARG A 68 -10.12 2.79 4.54
N ALA A 69 -8.99 2.51 3.91
CA ALA A 69 -7.95 1.66 4.49
C ALA A 69 -7.28 2.31 5.72
N LEU A 70 -7.18 3.65 5.73
CA LEU A 70 -6.48 4.41 6.77
C LEU A 70 -7.31 4.71 8.01
N ILE A 71 -8.65 4.70 7.93
CA ILE A 71 -9.52 5.24 8.98
C ILE A 71 -9.29 4.62 10.37
N ASN A 72 -8.90 3.36 10.41
CA ASN A 72 -8.64 2.61 11.64
C ASN A 72 -7.15 2.59 12.04
N ASN A 73 -6.34 3.51 11.52
CA ASN A 73 -4.90 3.65 11.80
C ASN A 73 -4.14 2.31 11.70
N PRO A 74 -4.12 1.66 10.52
CA PRO A 74 -3.47 0.38 10.34
C PRO A 74 -1.95 0.51 10.47
N LYS A 75 -1.29 -0.54 10.96
CA LYS A 75 0.18 -0.65 10.93
C LYS A 75 0.71 -1.15 9.60
N LEU A 76 -0.15 -1.81 8.82
CA LEU A 76 0.16 -2.41 7.53
C LEU A 76 -0.94 -2.07 6.53
N ILE A 77 -0.55 -1.66 5.33
CA ILE A 77 -1.42 -1.55 4.17
C ILE A 77 -1.01 -2.62 3.16
N LEU A 78 -1.99 -3.40 2.69
CA LEU A 78 -1.84 -4.29 1.55
C LEU A 78 -2.58 -3.67 0.36
N ALA A 79 -1.87 -3.40 -0.72
CA ALA A 79 -2.41 -2.81 -1.92
C ALA A 79 -2.19 -3.76 -3.11
N ASP A 80 -3.29 -4.21 -3.69
CA ASP A 80 -3.30 -5.11 -4.84
C ASP A 80 -3.61 -4.30 -6.11
N GLU A 81 -2.63 -4.17 -7.01
CA GLU A 81 -2.68 -3.38 -8.24
C GLU A 81 -3.32 -1.98 -8.04
N PRO A 82 -2.85 -1.19 -7.07
CA PRO A 82 -3.57 0.01 -6.63
C PRO A 82 -3.61 1.13 -7.69
N THR A 83 -2.82 1.03 -8.74
CA THR A 83 -2.72 2.03 -9.82
C THR A 83 -3.17 1.50 -11.17
N GLY A 84 -3.47 0.20 -11.30
CA GLY A 84 -3.72 -0.46 -12.58
C GLY A 84 -4.90 0.06 -13.42
N ASN A 85 -5.78 0.88 -12.83
CA ASN A 85 -6.92 1.52 -13.52
C ASN A 85 -6.79 3.06 -13.59
N LEU A 86 -5.60 3.61 -13.33
CA LEU A 86 -5.38 5.04 -13.25
C LEU A 86 -4.56 5.55 -14.44
N ASP A 87 -4.76 6.82 -14.77
CA ASP A 87 -3.83 7.54 -15.64
C ASP A 87 -2.54 7.88 -14.87
N GLU A 88 -1.47 8.19 -15.60
CA GLU A 88 -0.13 8.48 -15.05
C GLU A 88 -0.14 9.56 -13.96
N LYS A 89 -0.96 10.59 -14.11
CA LYS A 89 -1.08 11.67 -13.12
C LYS A 89 -1.68 11.18 -11.80
N ASN A 90 -2.76 10.40 -11.86
CA ASN A 90 -3.43 9.85 -10.69
C ASN A 90 -2.62 8.72 -10.06
N GLU A 91 -1.92 7.91 -10.85
CA GLU A 91 -0.96 6.91 -10.39
C GLU A 91 0.10 7.57 -9.51
N LYS A 92 0.78 8.61 -10.01
CA LYS A 92 1.79 9.34 -9.24
C LYS A 92 1.24 9.86 -7.91
N ILE A 93 0.03 10.42 -7.90
CA ILE A 93 -0.61 10.93 -6.67
C ILE A 93 -0.80 9.79 -5.65
N VAL A 94 -1.23 8.60 -6.09
CA VAL A 94 -1.45 7.44 -5.20
C VAL A 94 -0.11 6.90 -4.68
N LEU A 95 0.92 6.80 -5.53
CA LEU A 95 2.26 6.35 -5.10
C LEU A 95 2.91 7.33 -4.13
N ASP A 96 2.81 8.65 -4.37
CA ASP A 96 3.30 9.68 -3.45
C ASP A 96 2.56 9.61 -2.10
N LEU A 97 1.27 9.29 -2.10
CA LEU A 97 0.49 9.08 -0.88
C LEU A 97 1.00 7.86 -0.11
N PHE A 98 1.27 6.72 -0.76
CA PHE A 98 1.84 5.55 -0.10
C PHE A 98 3.23 5.84 0.48
N ARG A 99 4.05 6.60 -0.24
CA ARG A 99 5.36 7.04 0.29
C ARG A 99 5.22 7.88 1.54
N GLN A 100 4.32 8.88 1.54
CA GLN A 100 4.05 9.70 2.73
C GLN A 100 3.58 8.86 3.93
N LEU A 101 2.74 7.86 3.70
CA LEU A 101 2.26 6.95 4.75
C LEU A 101 3.40 6.08 5.30
N HIS A 102 4.28 5.62 4.43
CA HIS A 102 5.48 4.88 4.82
C HIS A 102 6.42 5.76 5.68
N ASP A 103 6.68 7.01 5.26
CA ASP A 103 7.50 7.97 6.01
C ASP A 103 6.92 8.29 7.40
N GLN A 104 5.59 8.19 7.56
CA GLN A 104 4.89 8.31 8.84
C GLN A 104 4.92 7.03 9.68
N GLY A 105 5.57 5.98 9.19
CA GLY A 105 5.79 4.72 9.88
C GLY A 105 4.74 3.65 9.64
N THR A 106 3.90 3.76 8.60
CA THR A 106 3.02 2.68 8.15
C THR A 106 3.79 1.76 7.20
N THR A 107 3.74 0.45 7.43
CA THR A 107 4.28 -0.52 6.45
C THR A 107 3.33 -0.61 5.27
N VAL A 108 3.87 -0.54 4.05
CA VAL A 108 3.07 -0.65 2.82
C VAL A 108 3.61 -1.80 1.98
N ILE A 109 2.74 -2.74 1.63
CA ILE A 109 3.01 -3.82 0.69
C ILE A 109 2.16 -3.58 -0.54
N VAL A 110 2.80 -3.51 -1.71
CA VAL A 110 2.13 -3.35 -2.99
C VAL A 110 2.37 -4.58 -3.84
N VAL A 111 1.31 -5.20 -4.33
CA VAL A 111 1.37 -6.23 -5.37
C VAL A 111 1.12 -5.55 -6.70
N THR A 112 2.03 -5.72 -7.65
CA THR A 112 1.89 -5.16 -8.99
C THR A 112 2.73 -5.93 -10.01
N HIS A 113 2.34 -5.86 -11.26
CA HIS A 113 3.13 -6.32 -12.40
C HIS A 113 3.82 -5.16 -13.13
N ASP A 114 3.63 -3.92 -12.66
CA ASP A 114 4.24 -2.74 -13.27
C ASP A 114 5.63 -2.47 -12.67
N ALA A 115 6.66 -2.55 -13.51
CA ALA A 115 8.04 -2.34 -13.13
C ALA A 115 8.35 -0.90 -12.64
N LEU A 116 7.59 0.10 -13.09
CA LEU A 116 7.75 1.49 -12.63
C LEU A 116 7.22 1.64 -11.21
N VAL A 117 6.04 1.09 -10.94
CA VAL A 117 5.48 1.03 -9.59
C VAL A 117 6.43 0.28 -8.66
N ALA A 118 6.97 -0.86 -9.12
CA ALA A 118 7.96 -1.67 -8.45
C ALA A 118 9.18 -0.86 -8.01
N SER A 119 9.74 -0.09 -8.93
CA SER A 119 10.94 0.70 -8.68
C SER A 119 10.78 1.80 -7.62
N CYS A 120 9.53 2.16 -7.28
CA CYS A 120 9.23 3.12 -6.21
C CYS A 120 9.40 2.51 -4.81
N ALA A 121 9.50 1.18 -4.70
CA ALA A 121 9.68 0.46 -3.45
C ALA A 121 11.12 0.56 -2.91
N GLN A 122 11.28 0.46 -1.61
CA GLN A 122 12.59 0.25 -0.99
C GLN A 122 13.12 -1.16 -1.30
N ARG A 123 12.24 -2.15 -1.34
CA ARG A 123 12.54 -3.57 -1.57
C ARG A 123 11.52 -4.17 -2.52
N GLU A 124 12.00 -4.91 -3.49
CA GLU A 124 11.20 -5.69 -4.44
C GLU A 124 11.41 -7.17 -4.17
N ILE A 125 10.32 -7.92 -4.12
CA ILE A 125 10.31 -9.38 -4.02
C ILE A 125 9.61 -9.91 -5.27
N MET A 126 10.34 -10.67 -6.07
CA MET A 126 9.81 -11.27 -7.29
C MET A 126 9.30 -12.68 -7.01
N LEU A 127 8.02 -12.91 -7.31
CA LEU A 127 7.39 -14.22 -7.20
C LEU A 127 7.03 -14.75 -8.57
N ASN A 128 7.24 -16.05 -8.77
CA ASN A 128 6.77 -16.76 -9.94
C ASN A 128 6.06 -18.04 -9.48
N HIS A 129 4.78 -18.20 -9.84
CA HIS A 129 3.94 -19.32 -9.38
C HIS A 129 4.00 -19.57 -7.86
N GLY A 130 4.03 -18.48 -7.06
CA GLY A 130 4.10 -18.55 -5.61
C GLY A 130 5.48 -18.87 -5.04
N VAL A 131 6.51 -18.99 -5.87
CA VAL A 131 7.90 -19.24 -5.47
C VAL A 131 8.69 -17.94 -5.56
N LEU A 132 9.50 -17.66 -4.54
CA LEU A 132 10.46 -16.54 -4.55
C LEU A 132 11.57 -16.82 -5.56
N VAL A 133 11.66 -15.98 -6.59
CA VAL A 133 12.65 -16.10 -7.67
C VAL A 133 13.70 -14.99 -7.65
N GLY A 134 13.45 -13.91 -6.93
CA GLY A 134 14.42 -12.82 -6.84
C GLY A 134 14.06 -11.79 -5.77
N GLU A 135 15.06 -11.00 -5.42
CA GLU A 135 14.96 -9.88 -4.50
C GLU A 135 15.83 -8.73 -5.01
N LYS A 136 15.35 -7.51 -4.91
CA LYS A 136 16.09 -6.30 -5.26
C LYS A 136 15.83 -5.21 -4.22
N TRP A 137 16.88 -4.49 -3.87
CA TRP A 137 16.82 -3.34 -2.99
C TRP A 137 17.07 -2.05 -3.79
N ASN A 138 16.12 -1.14 -3.76
CA ASN A 138 16.21 0.17 -4.43
C ASN A 138 16.73 1.25 -3.46
N ASP A 139 16.66 1.01 -2.15
CA ASP A 139 17.20 1.88 -1.11
C ASP A 139 18.33 1.16 -0.35
N LYS A 140 19.56 1.64 -0.51
CA LYS A 140 20.74 1.08 0.14
C LYS A 140 20.67 1.23 1.67
N ASN A 141 20.16 2.35 2.18
CA ASN A 141 20.09 2.57 3.63
C ASN A 141 19.10 1.60 4.27
N ALA A 142 17.96 1.34 3.59
CA ALA A 142 16.98 0.35 4.04
C ALA A 142 17.58 -1.07 4.01
N HIS A 143 18.34 -1.42 2.97
CA HIS A 143 19.05 -2.70 2.90
C HIS A 143 20.05 -2.87 4.04
N ASP A 144 20.90 -1.86 4.27
CA ASP A 144 21.93 -1.92 5.32
C ASP A 144 21.29 -2.02 6.71
N ALA A 145 20.17 -1.31 6.95
CA ALA A 145 19.40 -1.41 8.19
C ALA A 145 18.78 -2.80 8.36
N TYR A 146 18.24 -3.40 7.30
CA TYR A 146 17.69 -4.76 7.32
C TYR A 146 18.75 -5.80 7.68
N VAL A 147 19.94 -5.74 7.06
CA VAL A 147 21.06 -6.63 7.34
C VAL A 147 21.58 -6.44 8.77
N ALA A 148 21.71 -5.20 9.23
CA ALA A 148 22.11 -4.88 10.61
C ALA A 148 21.14 -5.41 11.66
N ALA A 149 19.85 -5.52 11.32
CA ALA A 149 18.81 -6.12 12.15
C ALA A 149 18.78 -7.67 12.11
N GLY A 150 19.75 -8.31 11.44
CA GLY A 150 19.84 -9.77 11.31
C GLY A 150 19.03 -10.35 10.15
N GLY A 151 18.48 -9.51 9.27
CA GLY A 151 17.81 -9.95 8.05
C GLY A 151 18.79 -10.63 7.10
N LYS A 152 18.34 -11.70 6.43
CA LYS A 152 19.11 -12.39 5.38
C LYS A 152 18.47 -12.05 4.03
N PRO A 153 19.16 -11.29 3.16
CA PRO A 153 18.70 -11.10 1.79
C PRO A 153 18.53 -12.46 1.09
N ALA A 154 17.53 -12.55 0.21
CA ALA A 154 17.37 -13.74 -0.59
C ALA A 154 18.63 -13.92 -1.47
N SER A 155 19.17 -15.15 -1.52
CA SER A 155 20.27 -15.47 -2.42
C SER A 155 19.74 -15.35 -3.85
N THR A 156 20.20 -14.34 -4.59
CA THR A 156 19.97 -14.24 -6.04
C THR A 156 20.70 -15.41 -6.68
N GLY A 157 19.94 -16.43 -7.07
CA GLY A 157 20.48 -17.46 -7.95
C GLY A 157 20.94 -16.78 -9.25
N SER A 158 22.15 -17.07 -9.68
CA SER A 158 22.80 -16.53 -10.87
C SER A 158 22.12 -16.90 -12.20
N ASP A 159 20.90 -17.41 -12.19
CA ASP A 159 20.20 -18.00 -13.34
C ASP A 159 18.94 -17.28 -13.77
N ALA A 160 18.76 -16.01 -13.38
CA ALA A 160 17.55 -15.22 -13.72
C ALA A 160 17.60 -14.51 -15.10
N GLU A 161 18.55 -14.88 -15.98
CA GLU A 161 18.58 -14.41 -17.37
C GLU A 161 17.61 -15.22 -18.24
N GLY A 162 16.31 -15.09 -18.03
CA GLY A 162 15.36 -15.83 -18.87
C GLY A 162 13.87 -15.64 -18.56
N ALA A 163 13.54 -14.99 -17.48
CA ALA A 163 12.13 -14.78 -17.12
C ALA A 163 11.55 -13.57 -17.86
N GLN A 164 11.08 -13.79 -19.08
CA GLN A 164 10.18 -12.85 -19.76
C GLN A 164 8.81 -12.89 -19.08
N HIS A 165 8.36 -11.71 -18.61
CA HIS A 165 6.97 -11.39 -18.23
C HIS A 165 6.23 -12.44 -17.38
N GLY A 166 6.54 -12.51 -16.10
CA GLY A 166 5.77 -13.26 -15.12
C GLY A 166 5.44 -12.38 -13.90
N ASP A 167 4.33 -12.66 -13.27
CA ASP A 167 3.77 -11.96 -12.10
C ASP A 167 4.84 -11.46 -11.12
N SER A 168 5.01 -10.15 -11.05
CA SER A 168 5.89 -9.52 -10.07
C SER A 168 5.04 -8.99 -8.92
N SER A 169 5.37 -9.40 -7.71
CA SER A 169 4.82 -8.83 -6.50
C SER A 169 5.92 -8.07 -5.76
N ILE A 170 5.52 -6.96 -5.17
CA ILE A 170 6.44 -6.03 -4.53
C ILE A 170 6.03 -5.84 -3.09
N ASP A 171 7.00 -6.01 -2.23
CA ASP A 171 6.83 -5.93 -0.80
C ASP A 171 7.62 -4.74 -0.25
N PHE A 172 6.90 -3.75 0.27
CA PHE A 172 7.48 -2.60 0.97
C PHE A 172 7.54 -2.90 2.47
N ILE A 173 8.43 -3.75 2.89
CA ILE A 173 8.62 -4.02 4.30
C ILE A 173 9.59 -2.99 4.88
N ASP A 174 9.13 -2.24 5.89
CA ASP A 174 10.01 -1.37 6.67
C ASP A 174 10.99 -2.22 7.49
N PRO A 175 12.29 -2.26 7.13
CA PRO A 175 13.27 -3.10 7.80
C PRO A 175 13.56 -2.66 9.23
N THR A 176 13.28 -1.41 9.58
CA THR A 176 13.56 -0.87 10.92
C THR A 176 12.57 -1.37 11.96
N LYS A 177 11.39 -1.87 11.55
CA LYS A 177 10.37 -2.40 12.45
C LYS A 177 10.50 -3.91 12.71
N ALA A 178 11.14 -4.67 11.83
CA ALA A 178 11.41 -6.08 12.05
C ALA A 178 12.38 -6.35 13.22
N ALA A 179 13.23 -5.37 13.55
CA ALA A 179 14.23 -5.50 14.60
C ALA A 179 13.68 -5.40 16.04
N LYS A 180 12.42 -4.95 16.24
CA LYS A 180 11.87 -4.74 17.60
C LYS A 180 11.12 -5.96 18.18
N THR A 181 10.95 -7.04 17.44
CA THR A 181 10.22 -8.24 17.90
C THR A 181 11.11 -9.37 18.40
N GLY A 182 12.42 -9.19 18.45
CA GLY A 182 13.40 -10.22 18.84
C GLY A 182 14.06 -10.07 20.21
N GLY A 183 13.47 -9.35 21.13
CA GLY A 183 14.07 -9.18 22.45
C GLY A 183 13.00 -9.13 23.53
N ASP A 184 12.61 -10.29 24.06
CA ASP A 184 12.16 -10.53 25.42
C ASP A 184 11.66 -11.98 25.54
N HIS A 185 12.57 -12.91 25.69
CA HIS A 185 12.36 -14.17 26.38
C HIS A 185 13.68 -14.55 27.06
N GLU A 186 13.83 -14.08 28.28
CA GLU A 186 14.46 -14.76 29.39
C GLU A 186 13.51 -14.75 30.59
#